data_d8b03b277ddb707b5a4babccde802ee9
#
_entry.id   d8b03b277ddb707b5a4babccde802ee9
#
_cell.length_a   1.000
_cell.length_b   1.000
_cell.length_c   1.000
_cell.angle_alpha   90.00
_cell.angle_beta   90.00
_cell.angle_gamma   90.00
#
_symmetry.space_group_name_H-M   'P 1'
#
loop_
_entity.id
_entity.type
_entity.pdbx_description
1 polymer ?
#
loop_
_entity_poly.entity_id
_entity_poly.type
_entity_poly.pdbx_seq_one_letter_code
_entity_poly.pdbx_strand_id
1 'polypeptide(L)'
;MNQFFLLQGVSKELHPFAHIIEFAIKRNSTVQLNSFNETSSNSIRIYYVLEGKFEWVINDHHHILYPGDLVLIQPGHKFGGQKGVLDIGKLCWIYIEVNKYEPDERIMFGRWSSLPKNEILAIGKILRLCNTPVLSRVKEAGNILNEIQHELLNQQIGYFTRTNQLIDELFILIARKLTLQNNTHRDFPQSFMHLENALRQNLSHNWTVEEMAAMVGLGTTTFTEKVKSYSGFSPLNYLITIRISEAIKLLKQNNLSITDIALDTGFYSSQHFSTTFKKLTGYTPSEFRKKNISNEQDQ
;
A
#
# COMPACT_ATOMS: atom_id res chain seq x y z
N MET A 1 1.75 27.09 -12.84
CA MET A 1 2.19 26.87 -11.44
C MET A 1 3.47 27.70 -11.18
N ASN A 2 3.46 28.54 -10.15
CA ASN A 2 4.64 29.29 -9.74
C ASN A 2 5.60 28.40 -8.93
N GLN A 3 6.88 28.79 -8.87
CA GLN A 3 7.84 28.08 -8.00
C GLN A 3 7.49 28.37 -6.53
N PHE A 4 7.58 27.34 -5.71
CA PHE A 4 7.45 27.43 -4.25
C PHE A 4 8.13 26.23 -3.60
N PHE A 5 8.38 26.35 -2.30
CA PHE A 5 8.97 25.29 -1.50
C PHE A 5 8.40 25.37 -0.08
N LEU A 6 7.70 24.33 0.34
CA LEU A 6 7.15 24.19 1.69
C LEU A 6 7.82 23.01 2.38
N LEU A 7 8.30 23.23 3.60
CA LEU A 7 8.99 22.22 4.41
C LEU A 7 8.33 22.15 5.78
N GLN A 8 8.07 20.94 6.24
CA GLN A 8 7.52 20.67 7.57
C GLN A 8 8.42 21.22 8.66
N GLY A 9 7.84 21.86 9.68
CA GLY A 9 8.56 22.52 10.77
C GLY A 9 9.14 23.90 10.43
N VAL A 10 9.10 24.31 9.15
CA VAL A 10 9.58 25.63 8.69
C VAL A 10 8.45 26.46 8.13
N SER A 11 7.67 25.89 7.20
CA SER A 11 6.58 26.59 6.52
C SER A 11 5.31 26.53 7.32
N LYS A 12 4.70 27.69 7.62
CA LYS A 12 3.46 27.79 8.40
C LYS A 12 2.28 27.07 7.73
N GLU A 13 2.28 27.00 6.41
CA GLU A 13 1.26 26.33 5.60
C GLU A 13 1.19 24.83 5.91
N LEU A 14 2.30 24.22 6.32
CA LEU A 14 2.37 22.80 6.66
C LEU A 14 2.20 22.50 8.16
N HIS A 15 2.12 23.51 9.04
CA HIS A 15 1.95 23.25 10.48
C HIS A 15 0.78 22.31 10.83
N PRO A 16 -0.40 22.41 10.16
CA PRO A 16 -1.51 21.49 10.45
C PRO A 16 -1.33 20.08 9.87
N PHE A 17 -0.37 19.89 8.96
CA PHE A 17 -0.18 18.68 8.16
C PHE A 17 1.11 17.96 8.54
N ALA A 18 1.18 17.39 9.75
CA ALA A 18 2.38 16.70 10.22
C ALA A 18 2.89 15.58 9.29
N HIS A 19 2.02 15.02 8.46
CA HIS A 19 2.34 13.97 7.49
C HIS A 19 2.89 14.49 6.15
N ILE A 20 2.76 15.77 5.83
CA ILE A 20 3.38 16.36 4.63
C ILE A 20 4.76 16.86 5.03
N ILE A 21 5.79 16.09 4.67
CA ILE A 21 7.18 16.44 4.99
C ILE A 21 7.66 17.60 4.13
N GLU A 22 7.34 17.55 2.85
CA GLU A 22 7.77 18.55 1.86
C GLU A 22 6.76 18.61 0.71
N PHE A 23 6.49 19.81 0.22
CA PHE A 23 5.73 20.02 -0.99
C PHE A 23 6.33 21.18 -1.78
N ALA A 24 6.73 20.93 -3.02
CA ALA A 24 7.41 21.94 -3.80
C ALA A 24 7.14 21.86 -5.30
N ILE A 25 7.31 23.03 -5.95
CA ILE A 25 7.45 23.16 -7.40
C ILE A 25 8.71 23.93 -7.68
N LYS A 26 9.66 23.31 -8.36
CA LYS A 26 10.95 23.92 -8.67
C LYS A 26 11.30 23.75 -10.15
N ARG A 27 11.80 24.83 -10.73
CA ARG A 27 12.43 24.83 -12.05
C ARG A 27 13.93 24.77 -11.90
N ASN A 28 14.55 23.85 -12.57
CA ASN A 28 15.99 23.81 -12.76
C ASN A 28 16.30 24.33 -14.16
N SER A 29 17.04 25.43 -14.26
CA SER A 29 17.34 26.11 -15.53
C SER A 29 18.69 25.74 -16.13
N THR A 30 19.53 25.01 -15.37
CA THR A 30 20.87 24.58 -15.79
C THR A 30 21.10 23.13 -15.39
N VAL A 31 21.90 22.40 -16.15
CA VAL A 31 22.36 21.07 -15.73
C VAL A 31 23.27 21.25 -14.50
N GLN A 32 22.96 20.51 -13.43
CA GLN A 32 23.74 20.55 -12.20
C GLN A 32 24.39 19.18 -11.96
N LEU A 33 25.73 19.15 -11.93
CA LEU A 33 26.49 17.94 -11.66
C LEU A 33 26.58 17.70 -10.14
N ASN A 34 26.57 16.43 -9.73
CA ASN A 34 26.66 16.00 -8.33
C ASN A 34 25.62 16.62 -7.37
N SER A 35 24.48 17.07 -7.91
CA SER A 35 23.42 17.73 -7.12
C SER A 35 22.22 16.82 -6.87
N PHE A 36 22.17 15.67 -7.51
CA PHE A 36 21.12 14.68 -7.33
C PHE A 36 21.72 13.27 -7.21
N ASN A 37 22.57 13.10 -6.22
CA ASN A 37 23.19 11.81 -5.91
C ASN A 37 22.15 10.82 -5.42
N GLU A 38 22.45 9.51 -5.56
CA GLU A 38 21.60 8.46 -5.07
C GLU A 38 21.35 8.62 -3.56
N THR A 39 20.10 8.57 -3.20
CA THR A 39 19.60 8.68 -1.81
C THR A 39 18.44 7.73 -1.58
N SER A 40 18.10 7.48 -0.32
CA SER A 40 16.90 6.76 0.07
C SER A 40 16.16 7.52 1.16
N SER A 41 14.90 7.18 1.39
CA SER A 41 14.06 7.83 2.38
C SER A 41 13.09 6.84 3.01
N ASN A 42 12.63 7.13 4.21
CA ASN A 42 11.58 6.37 4.91
C ASN A 42 10.17 6.88 4.61
N SER A 43 10.03 7.94 3.79
CA SER A 43 8.75 8.49 3.34
C SER A 43 8.39 8.02 1.93
N ILE A 44 7.10 8.10 1.60
CA ILE A 44 6.67 8.04 0.20
C ILE A 44 7.00 9.38 -0.44
N ARG A 45 7.64 9.34 -1.62
CA ARG A 45 7.91 10.53 -2.43
C ARG A 45 7.23 10.38 -3.77
N ILE A 46 6.45 11.38 -4.12
CA ILE A 46 5.73 11.45 -5.40
C ILE A 46 6.27 12.65 -6.16
N TYR A 47 6.83 12.39 -7.33
CA TYR A 47 7.29 13.43 -8.24
C TYR A 47 6.42 13.46 -9.48
N TYR A 48 6.18 14.64 -10.01
CA TYR A 48 5.44 14.84 -11.25
C TYR A 48 6.24 15.76 -12.17
N VAL A 49 6.48 15.31 -13.40
CA VAL A 49 7.24 16.07 -14.38
C VAL A 49 6.32 17.07 -15.05
N LEU A 50 6.62 18.36 -14.83
CA LEU A 50 5.87 19.46 -15.47
C LEU A 50 6.48 19.86 -16.81
N GLU A 51 7.82 19.97 -16.88
CA GLU A 51 8.54 20.37 -18.07
C GLU A 51 9.92 19.70 -18.09
N GLY A 52 10.45 19.48 -19.28
CA GLY A 52 11.79 18.91 -19.48
C GLY A 52 11.81 17.38 -19.54
N LYS A 53 13.01 16.83 -19.72
CA LYS A 53 13.32 15.41 -19.72
C LYS A 53 14.27 15.15 -18.57
N PHE A 54 14.03 14.10 -17.78
CA PHE A 54 14.90 13.73 -16.67
C PHE A 54 15.37 12.29 -16.83
N GLU A 55 16.63 12.04 -16.49
CA GLU A 55 17.23 10.70 -16.50
C GLU A 55 17.57 10.29 -15.07
N TRP A 56 16.76 9.38 -14.52
CA TRP A 56 16.89 8.92 -13.14
C TRP A 56 17.26 7.44 -13.06
N VAL A 57 17.95 7.09 -12.00
CA VAL A 57 18.17 5.70 -11.58
C VAL A 57 17.34 5.45 -10.33
N ILE A 58 16.51 4.41 -10.35
CA ILE A 58 15.64 4.00 -9.24
C ILE A 58 15.85 2.51 -9.03
N ASN A 59 16.35 2.12 -7.84
CA ASN A 59 16.69 0.72 -7.53
C ASN A 59 17.52 0.06 -8.65
N ASP A 60 18.61 0.71 -9.04
CA ASP A 60 19.55 0.28 -10.07
C ASP A 60 18.98 0.20 -11.51
N HIS A 61 17.73 0.63 -11.73
CA HIS A 61 17.12 0.68 -13.06
C HIS A 61 17.08 2.11 -13.60
N HIS A 62 17.49 2.27 -14.86
CA HIS A 62 17.46 3.55 -15.55
C HIS A 62 16.07 3.86 -16.09
N HIS A 63 15.60 5.08 -15.82
CA HIS A 63 14.29 5.60 -16.27
C HIS A 63 14.46 6.94 -16.94
N ILE A 64 13.76 7.12 -18.06
CA ILE A 64 13.64 8.41 -18.75
C ILE A 64 12.24 8.93 -18.47
N LEU A 65 12.15 10.14 -17.93
CA LEU A 65 10.91 10.76 -17.49
C LEU A 65 10.57 11.93 -18.41
N TYR A 66 9.31 12.03 -18.80
CA TYR A 66 8.78 13.06 -19.66
C TYR A 66 7.65 13.85 -19.00
N PRO A 67 7.28 15.04 -19.53
CA PRO A 67 6.15 15.81 -19.00
C PRO A 67 4.86 14.99 -18.93
N GLY A 68 4.22 15.04 -17.76
CA GLY A 68 3.04 14.23 -17.45
C GLY A 68 3.33 12.91 -16.77
N ASP A 69 4.59 12.51 -16.65
CA ASP A 69 4.95 11.29 -15.90
C ASP A 69 4.95 11.55 -14.39
N LEU A 70 4.48 10.56 -13.66
CA LEU A 70 4.49 10.53 -12.19
C LEU A 70 5.47 9.44 -11.74
N VAL A 71 6.33 9.78 -10.79
CA VAL A 71 7.29 8.86 -10.17
C VAL A 71 6.91 8.63 -8.73
N LEU A 72 6.77 7.36 -8.35
CA LEU A 72 6.51 6.92 -7.00
C LEU A 72 7.77 6.28 -6.40
N ILE A 73 8.36 6.92 -5.41
CA ILE A 73 9.46 6.36 -4.62
C ILE A 73 8.91 5.86 -3.31
N GLN A 74 9.06 4.57 -3.06
CA GLN A 74 8.63 3.93 -1.82
C GLN A 74 9.69 4.08 -0.72
N PRO A 75 9.28 3.93 0.57
CA PRO A 75 10.23 3.88 1.66
C PRO A 75 11.31 2.82 1.45
N GLY A 76 12.57 3.21 1.59
CA GLY A 76 13.74 2.34 1.40
C GLY A 76 14.24 2.21 -0.04
N HIS A 77 13.49 2.69 -1.05
CA HIS A 77 13.98 2.70 -2.42
C HIS A 77 15.11 3.70 -2.58
N LYS A 78 16.14 3.30 -3.32
CA LYS A 78 17.22 4.18 -3.75
C LYS A 78 16.84 4.88 -5.04
N PHE A 79 17.13 6.15 -5.13
CA PHE A 79 16.86 6.92 -6.35
C PHE A 79 17.78 8.14 -6.44
N GLY A 80 18.03 8.60 -7.67
CA GLY A 80 18.86 9.77 -7.96
C GLY A 80 18.90 10.04 -9.46
N GLY A 81 19.56 11.14 -9.84
CA GLY A 81 19.87 11.43 -11.24
C GLY A 81 20.93 10.49 -11.77
N GLN A 82 20.89 10.19 -13.06
CA GLN A 82 21.96 9.41 -13.69
C GLN A 82 23.30 10.10 -13.45
N LYS A 83 24.27 9.38 -12.89
CA LYS A 83 25.60 9.92 -12.51
C LYS A 83 25.51 11.15 -11.59
N GLY A 84 24.46 11.26 -10.75
CA GLY A 84 24.27 12.39 -9.85
C GLY A 84 23.88 13.72 -10.54
N VAL A 85 23.44 13.66 -11.79
CA VAL A 85 23.05 14.84 -12.57
C VAL A 85 21.61 15.21 -12.30
N LEU A 86 21.35 16.51 -12.11
CA LEU A 86 20.02 17.10 -12.14
C LEU A 86 19.80 17.80 -13.49
N ASP A 87 18.85 17.27 -14.25
CA ASP A 87 18.53 17.77 -15.60
C ASP A 87 17.76 19.09 -15.59
N ILE A 88 17.72 19.75 -16.77
CA ILE A 88 16.92 20.96 -16.96
C ILE A 88 15.44 20.60 -17.07
N GLY A 89 14.61 21.30 -16.31
CA GLY A 89 13.16 21.08 -16.36
C GLY A 89 12.44 21.64 -15.14
N LYS A 90 11.18 21.25 -14.97
CA LYS A 90 10.33 21.67 -13.85
C LYS A 90 9.63 20.47 -13.25
N LEU A 91 9.78 20.30 -11.97
CA LEU A 91 9.19 19.21 -11.19
C LEU A 91 8.24 19.78 -10.14
N CYS A 92 7.16 19.05 -9.90
CA CYS A 92 6.35 19.16 -8.70
C CYS A 92 6.56 17.89 -7.87
N TRP A 93 6.67 18.01 -6.54
CA TRP A 93 6.75 16.83 -5.70
C TRP A 93 6.10 17.05 -4.33
N ILE A 94 5.65 15.94 -3.77
CA ILE A 94 5.16 15.87 -2.40
C ILE A 94 5.78 14.67 -1.70
N TYR A 95 6.24 14.85 -0.45
CA TYR A 95 6.76 13.80 0.42
C TYR A 95 5.79 13.58 1.56
N ILE A 96 5.37 12.35 1.74
CA ILE A 96 4.35 11.99 2.72
C ILE A 96 4.92 10.96 3.69
N GLU A 97 4.81 11.27 4.98
CA GLU A 97 5.14 10.33 6.04
C GLU A 97 4.08 9.22 6.09
N VAL A 98 4.55 8.00 6.15
CA VAL A 98 3.70 6.81 6.25
C VAL A 98 4.21 5.93 7.38
N ASN A 99 3.28 5.29 8.06
CA ASN A 99 3.62 4.31 9.08
C ASN A 99 3.97 2.98 8.41
N LYS A 100 5.13 2.42 8.74
CA LYS A 100 5.46 1.03 8.43
C LYS A 100 4.89 0.17 9.54
N TYR A 101 4.14 -0.85 9.17
CA TYR A 101 3.62 -1.83 10.12
C TYR A 101 4.44 -3.13 9.99
N GLU A 102 5.19 -3.49 11.03
CA GLU A 102 5.81 -4.81 11.14
C GLU A 102 4.74 -5.86 11.54
N PRO A 103 4.84 -7.12 11.12
CA PRO A 103 5.98 -7.78 10.46
C PRO A 103 5.99 -7.73 8.93
N ASP A 104 4.94 -7.22 8.27
CA ASP A 104 4.75 -7.37 6.83
C ASP A 104 5.23 -6.16 6.01
N GLU A 105 5.93 -5.21 6.62
CA GLU A 105 6.36 -3.92 5.99
C GLU A 105 5.23 -3.20 5.22
N ARG A 106 3.98 -3.34 5.66
CA ARG A 106 2.82 -2.72 5.00
C ARG A 106 2.91 -1.22 5.10
N ILE A 107 2.62 -0.54 4.00
CA ILE A 107 2.45 0.90 4.00
C ILE A 107 1.08 1.20 4.60
N MET A 108 1.06 1.95 5.70
CA MET A 108 -0.15 2.39 6.37
C MET A 108 -0.18 3.92 6.39
N PHE A 109 -1.34 4.47 6.06
CA PHE A 109 -1.56 5.90 6.19
C PHE A 109 -1.85 6.25 7.66
N GLY A 110 -1.50 7.48 8.05
CA GLY A 110 -1.78 7.99 9.38
C GLY A 110 -3.26 8.35 9.57
N ARG A 111 -3.58 8.91 10.74
CA ARG A 111 -4.95 9.38 11.08
C ARG A 111 -5.44 10.54 10.22
N TRP A 112 -4.59 11.10 9.39
CA TRP A 112 -4.92 12.18 8.45
C TRP A 112 -5.78 11.69 7.27
N SER A 113 -5.64 10.42 6.88
CA SER A 113 -6.43 9.82 5.81
C SER A 113 -7.87 9.55 6.26
N SER A 114 -8.80 9.90 5.42
CA SER A 114 -10.24 9.65 5.60
C SER A 114 -10.69 8.29 5.04
N LEU A 115 -9.78 7.54 4.41
CA LEU A 115 -10.10 6.27 3.80
C LEU A 115 -10.43 5.19 4.83
N PRO A 116 -11.39 4.30 4.54
CA PRO A 116 -11.64 3.12 5.36
C PRO A 116 -10.38 2.24 5.50
N LYS A 117 -10.22 1.63 6.65
CA LYS A 117 -9.02 0.81 6.96
C LYS A 117 -8.74 -0.29 5.93
N ASN A 118 -9.79 -0.93 5.40
CA ASN A 118 -9.67 -1.95 4.34
C ASN A 118 -9.12 -1.36 3.04
N GLU A 119 -9.50 -0.14 2.67
CA GLU A 119 -8.99 0.54 1.48
C GLU A 119 -7.54 0.98 1.66
N ILE A 120 -7.19 1.53 2.83
CA ILE A 120 -5.79 1.85 3.18
C ILE A 120 -4.90 0.61 3.04
N LEU A 121 -5.35 -0.53 3.58
CA LEU A 121 -4.63 -1.80 3.48
C LEU A 121 -4.45 -2.26 2.02
N ALA A 122 -5.51 -2.13 1.22
CA ALA A 122 -5.48 -2.50 -0.19
C ALA A 122 -4.52 -1.60 -0.99
N ILE A 123 -4.63 -0.28 -0.83
CA ILE A 123 -3.75 0.70 -1.49
C ILE A 123 -2.30 0.47 -1.06
N GLY A 124 -2.03 0.38 0.25
CA GLY A 124 -0.69 0.14 0.78
C GLY A 124 -0.05 -1.13 0.22
N LYS A 125 -0.84 -2.19 0.04
CA LYS A 125 -0.38 -3.43 -0.56
C LYS A 125 -0.09 -3.29 -2.06
N ILE A 126 -0.95 -2.58 -2.81
CA ILE A 126 -0.71 -2.28 -4.24
C ILE A 126 0.57 -1.46 -4.40
N LEU A 127 0.75 -0.43 -3.59
CA LEU A 127 1.97 0.40 -3.63
C LEU A 127 3.21 -0.45 -3.34
N ARG A 128 3.17 -1.30 -2.31
CA ARG A 128 4.30 -2.15 -1.91
C ARG A 128 4.72 -3.16 -2.99
N LEU A 129 3.74 -3.74 -3.68
CA LEU A 129 3.97 -4.75 -4.73
C LEU A 129 4.32 -4.13 -6.09
N CYS A 130 4.37 -2.81 -6.17
CA CYS A 130 4.68 -2.12 -7.42
C CYS A 130 6.16 -2.22 -7.76
N ASN A 131 6.45 -2.84 -8.89
CA ASN A 131 7.80 -2.93 -9.45
C ASN A 131 8.08 -1.83 -10.50
N THR A 132 7.07 -1.03 -10.85
CA THR A 132 7.17 0.05 -11.85
C THR A 132 7.06 1.41 -11.15
N PRO A 133 8.18 2.07 -10.83
CA PRO A 133 8.15 3.34 -10.12
C PRO A 133 7.63 4.51 -10.96
N VAL A 134 7.52 4.34 -12.28
CA VAL A 134 7.11 5.40 -13.22
C VAL A 134 5.76 5.08 -13.83
N LEU A 135 4.81 6.00 -13.67
CA LEU A 135 3.49 6.00 -14.29
C LEU A 135 3.46 7.06 -15.40
N SER A 136 3.31 6.63 -16.65
CA SER A 136 3.39 7.55 -17.79
C SER A 136 2.08 8.28 -18.04
N ARG A 137 2.19 9.58 -18.34
CA ARG A 137 1.10 10.47 -18.79
C ARG A 137 -0.12 10.52 -17.86
N VAL A 138 0.10 10.66 -16.55
CA VAL A 138 -0.96 10.76 -15.54
C VAL A 138 -1.38 12.23 -15.34
N LYS A 139 -2.08 12.81 -16.31
CA LYS A 139 -2.50 14.22 -16.26
C LYS A 139 -3.35 14.54 -15.05
N GLU A 140 -4.17 13.61 -14.61
CA GLU A 140 -5.04 13.73 -13.44
C GLU A 140 -4.22 14.02 -12.16
N ALA A 141 -3.04 13.40 -12.02
CA ALA A 141 -2.16 13.66 -10.88
C ALA A 141 -1.64 15.10 -10.86
N GLY A 142 -1.32 15.66 -12.03
CA GLY A 142 -0.92 17.06 -12.15
C GLY A 142 -2.03 18.02 -11.68
N ASN A 143 -3.29 17.73 -11.99
CA ASN A 143 -4.46 18.50 -11.53
C ASN A 143 -4.60 18.42 -10.01
N ILE A 144 -4.55 17.22 -9.42
CA ILE A 144 -4.64 17.01 -7.97
C ILE A 144 -3.51 17.76 -7.24
N LEU A 145 -2.26 17.64 -7.72
CA LEU A 145 -1.13 18.37 -7.12
C LEU A 145 -1.29 19.90 -7.22
N ASN A 146 -1.89 20.40 -8.30
CA ASN A 146 -2.20 21.82 -8.43
C ASN A 146 -3.30 22.27 -7.46
N GLU A 147 -4.32 21.45 -7.24
CA GLU A 147 -5.36 21.74 -6.24
C GLU A 147 -4.76 21.71 -4.82
N ILE A 148 -3.91 20.73 -4.48
CA ILE A 148 -3.20 20.71 -3.19
C ILE A 148 -2.40 22.01 -2.98
N GLN A 149 -1.67 22.48 -4.00
CA GLN A 149 -0.98 23.77 -3.94
C GLN A 149 -1.93 24.91 -3.63
N HIS A 150 -3.06 24.96 -4.33
CA HIS A 150 -4.05 26.03 -4.16
C HIS A 150 -4.63 26.06 -2.73
N GLU A 151 -4.98 24.89 -2.18
CA GLU A 151 -5.49 24.76 -0.81
C GLU A 151 -4.46 25.21 0.23
N LEU A 152 -3.22 24.74 0.12
CA LEU A 152 -2.16 25.09 1.07
C LEU A 152 -1.80 26.58 1.07
N LEU A 153 -1.84 27.23 -0.11
CA LEU A 153 -1.47 28.65 -0.22
C LEU A 153 -2.62 29.61 0.15
N ASN A 154 -3.86 29.25 -0.21
CA ASN A 154 -5.01 30.14 0.01
C ASN A 154 -5.73 29.92 1.35
N GLN A 155 -5.61 28.74 1.95
CA GLN A 155 -6.13 28.39 3.27
C GLN A 155 -7.60 28.80 3.49
N GLN A 156 -8.47 28.57 2.50
CA GLN A 156 -9.88 28.86 2.60
C GLN A 156 -10.58 27.90 3.58
N ILE A 157 -11.82 28.24 3.97
CA ILE A 157 -12.61 27.39 4.87
C ILE A 157 -12.65 25.95 4.33
N GLY A 158 -12.25 24.98 5.18
CA GLY A 158 -12.20 23.56 4.80
C GLY A 158 -10.91 23.08 4.14
N TYR A 159 -9.92 23.96 3.93
CA TYR A 159 -8.64 23.61 3.27
C TYR A 159 -7.94 22.41 3.92
N PHE A 160 -8.00 22.27 5.24
CA PHE A 160 -7.39 21.15 5.94
C PHE A 160 -7.99 19.80 5.49
N THR A 161 -9.32 19.72 5.51
CA THR A 161 -10.03 18.50 5.09
C THR A 161 -9.83 18.25 3.59
N ARG A 162 -9.94 19.29 2.78
CA ARG A 162 -9.80 19.19 1.32
C ARG A 162 -8.40 18.76 0.92
N THR A 163 -7.35 19.28 1.54
CA THR A 163 -5.95 18.86 1.30
C THR A 163 -5.78 17.37 1.58
N ASN A 164 -6.28 16.87 2.72
CA ASN A 164 -6.18 15.45 3.05
C ASN A 164 -6.98 14.56 2.08
N GLN A 165 -8.17 15.01 1.66
CA GLN A 165 -8.95 14.29 0.65
C GLN A 165 -8.24 14.24 -0.71
N LEU A 166 -7.58 15.32 -1.13
CA LEU A 166 -6.80 15.34 -2.37
C LEU A 166 -5.58 14.40 -2.30
N ILE A 167 -4.96 14.27 -1.14
CA ILE A 167 -3.89 13.29 -0.93
C ILE A 167 -4.45 11.86 -1.00
N ASP A 168 -5.59 11.59 -0.37
CA ASP A 168 -6.28 10.30 -0.48
C ASP A 168 -6.62 9.99 -1.95
N GLU A 169 -7.17 10.97 -2.68
CA GLU A 169 -7.48 10.85 -4.12
C GLU A 169 -6.24 10.56 -4.96
N LEU A 170 -5.11 11.21 -4.67
CA LEU A 170 -3.83 10.96 -5.34
C LEU A 170 -3.37 9.52 -5.14
N PHE A 171 -3.46 8.98 -3.92
CA PHE A 171 -3.11 7.59 -3.64
C PHE A 171 -4.06 6.59 -4.31
N ILE A 172 -5.36 6.88 -4.33
CA ILE A 172 -6.35 6.08 -5.06
C ILE A 172 -6.01 6.06 -6.55
N LEU A 173 -5.74 7.24 -7.14
CA LEU A 173 -5.36 7.36 -8.55
C LEU A 173 -4.11 6.53 -8.87
N ILE A 174 -3.05 6.68 -8.06
CA ILE A 174 -1.80 5.93 -8.23
C ILE A 174 -2.09 4.42 -8.16
N ALA A 175 -2.79 3.95 -7.14
CA ALA A 175 -3.12 2.55 -6.98
C ALA A 175 -3.90 2.00 -8.18
N ARG A 176 -4.88 2.73 -8.69
CA ARG A 176 -5.66 2.36 -9.88
C ARG A 176 -4.77 2.28 -11.13
N LYS A 177 -3.89 3.29 -11.34
CA LYS A 177 -2.98 3.28 -12.50
C LYS A 177 -1.96 2.15 -12.44
N LEU A 178 -1.39 1.86 -11.25
CA LEU A 178 -0.49 0.74 -11.03
C LEU A 178 -1.17 -0.61 -11.32
N THR A 179 -2.39 -0.74 -10.88
CA THR A 179 -3.22 -1.91 -11.15
C THR A 179 -3.47 -2.08 -12.65
N LEU A 180 -3.75 -0.99 -13.38
CA LEU A 180 -3.98 -1.01 -14.84
C LEU A 180 -2.70 -1.29 -15.63
N GLN A 181 -1.55 -0.77 -15.23
CA GLN A 181 -0.26 -1.03 -15.92
C GLN A 181 0.21 -2.48 -15.79
N ASN A 182 -0.09 -3.12 -14.66
CA ASN A 182 0.17 -4.54 -14.48
C ASN A 182 -0.79 -5.43 -15.30
N ASN A 183 -1.76 -4.82 -16.00
CA ASN A 183 -2.84 -5.46 -16.74
C ASN A 183 -2.55 -5.59 -18.24
N THR A 184 -1.55 -6.38 -18.60
CA THR A 184 -1.68 -7.21 -19.81
C THR A 184 -2.45 -8.51 -19.52
N HIS A 185 -2.75 -8.80 -18.25
CA HIS A 185 -3.58 -9.92 -17.80
C HIS A 185 -4.43 -9.45 -16.61
N ARG A 186 -5.78 -9.56 -16.72
CA ARG A 186 -6.85 -9.34 -15.73
C ARG A 186 -6.34 -8.99 -14.32
N ASP A 187 -6.86 -7.91 -13.74
CA ASP A 187 -6.57 -7.33 -12.42
C ASP A 187 -6.41 -8.36 -11.29
N PHE A 188 -5.23 -9.01 -11.18
CA PHE A 188 -5.04 -10.03 -10.15
C PHE A 188 -5.19 -9.46 -8.72
N PRO A 189 -4.68 -8.26 -8.37
CA PRO A 189 -4.94 -7.68 -7.06
C PRO A 189 -6.42 -7.48 -6.76
N GLN A 190 -7.19 -6.96 -7.70
CA GLN A 190 -8.64 -6.76 -7.52
C GLN A 190 -9.39 -8.10 -7.51
N SER A 191 -9.09 -8.98 -8.44
CA SER A 191 -9.64 -10.34 -8.48
C SER A 191 -9.26 -11.13 -7.23
N PHE A 192 -8.05 -10.92 -6.70
CA PHE A 192 -7.60 -11.55 -5.46
C PHE A 192 -8.34 -11.01 -4.22
N MET A 193 -8.66 -9.72 -4.18
CA MET A 193 -9.50 -9.16 -3.11
C MET A 193 -10.92 -9.75 -3.15
N HIS A 194 -11.51 -9.90 -4.35
CA HIS A 194 -12.80 -10.58 -4.50
C HIS A 194 -12.73 -12.03 -4.04
N LEU A 195 -11.68 -12.76 -4.42
CA LEU A 195 -11.44 -14.10 -3.94
C LEU A 195 -11.32 -14.14 -2.42
N GLU A 196 -10.48 -13.27 -1.81
CA GLU A 196 -10.31 -13.22 -0.35
C GLU A 196 -11.64 -12.98 0.38
N ASN A 197 -12.47 -12.08 -0.13
CA ASN A 197 -13.80 -11.82 0.43
C ASN A 197 -14.71 -13.07 0.33
N ALA A 198 -14.71 -13.77 -0.82
CA ALA A 198 -15.47 -14.99 -0.98
C ALA A 198 -14.98 -16.11 -0.04
N LEU A 199 -13.66 -16.26 0.13
CA LEU A 199 -13.08 -17.22 1.08
C LEU A 199 -13.50 -16.90 2.53
N ARG A 200 -13.53 -15.61 2.92
CA ARG A 200 -13.96 -15.18 4.27
C ARG A 200 -15.46 -15.39 4.50
N GLN A 201 -16.30 -15.22 3.48
CA GLN A 201 -17.74 -15.44 3.57
C GLN A 201 -18.11 -16.92 3.68
N ASN A 202 -17.28 -17.83 3.16
CA ASN A 202 -17.56 -19.25 3.09
C ASN A 202 -16.35 -20.08 3.59
N LEU A 203 -15.94 -19.87 4.85
CA LEU A 203 -14.75 -20.52 5.41
C LEU A 203 -14.90 -22.05 5.53
N SER A 204 -16.10 -22.52 5.81
CA SER A 204 -16.41 -23.96 5.93
C SER A 204 -16.44 -24.70 4.58
N HIS A 205 -16.52 -23.96 3.46
CA HIS A 205 -16.49 -24.57 2.13
C HIS A 205 -15.13 -25.26 1.86
N ASN A 206 -15.18 -26.39 1.17
CA ASN A 206 -14.00 -27.18 0.85
C ASN A 206 -13.31 -26.67 -0.43
N TRP A 207 -12.75 -25.47 -0.36
CA TRP A 207 -12.13 -24.77 -1.49
C TRP A 207 -11.01 -25.59 -2.12
N THR A 208 -11.08 -25.78 -3.43
CA THR A 208 -9.98 -26.33 -4.24
C THR A 208 -9.18 -25.23 -4.92
N VAL A 209 -7.96 -25.56 -5.35
CA VAL A 209 -7.11 -24.62 -6.10
C VAL A 209 -7.76 -24.25 -7.43
N GLU A 210 -8.45 -25.22 -8.05
CA GLU A 210 -9.17 -25.08 -9.30
C GLU A 210 -10.32 -24.09 -9.18
N GLU A 211 -11.14 -24.20 -8.13
CA GLU A 211 -12.24 -23.26 -7.86
C GLU A 211 -11.71 -21.83 -7.62
N MET A 212 -10.69 -21.70 -6.77
CA MET A 212 -10.08 -20.42 -6.49
C MET A 212 -9.46 -19.79 -7.75
N ALA A 213 -8.82 -20.57 -8.60
CA ALA A 213 -8.25 -20.13 -9.87
C ALA A 213 -9.33 -19.69 -10.86
N ALA A 214 -10.43 -20.45 -10.95
CA ALA A 214 -11.57 -20.13 -11.80
C ALA A 214 -12.23 -18.80 -11.42
N MET A 215 -12.36 -18.51 -10.12
CA MET A 215 -12.93 -17.24 -9.63
C MET A 215 -12.14 -16.01 -10.09
N VAL A 216 -10.83 -16.13 -10.23
CA VAL A 216 -9.98 -15.04 -10.73
C VAL A 216 -9.70 -15.15 -12.24
N GLY A 217 -10.30 -16.15 -12.91
CA GLY A 217 -10.18 -16.37 -14.35
C GLY A 217 -8.77 -16.74 -14.81
N LEU A 218 -8.04 -17.51 -14.02
CA LEU A 218 -6.67 -17.97 -14.30
C LEU A 218 -6.62 -19.51 -14.32
N GLY A 219 -5.63 -20.06 -15.03
CA GLY A 219 -5.25 -21.46 -14.88
C GLY A 219 -4.56 -21.70 -13.53
N THR A 220 -4.65 -22.92 -13.00
CA THR A 220 -4.14 -23.30 -11.66
C THR A 220 -2.67 -22.99 -11.42
N THR A 221 -1.81 -23.22 -12.43
CA THR A 221 -0.37 -22.94 -12.34
C THR A 221 -0.11 -21.44 -12.18
N THR A 222 -0.65 -20.62 -13.09
CA THR A 222 -0.50 -19.15 -13.07
C THR A 222 -1.13 -18.56 -11.80
N PHE A 223 -2.28 -19.11 -11.37
CA PHE A 223 -2.92 -18.71 -10.12
C PHE A 223 -2.03 -18.98 -8.93
N THR A 224 -1.45 -20.19 -8.82
CA THR A 224 -0.57 -20.58 -7.72
C THR A 224 0.66 -19.69 -7.64
N GLU A 225 1.30 -19.39 -8.77
CA GLU A 225 2.45 -18.48 -8.83
C GLU A 225 2.09 -17.06 -8.39
N LYS A 226 0.96 -16.52 -8.90
CA LYS A 226 0.48 -15.18 -8.55
C LYS A 226 0.08 -15.08 -7.07
N VAL A 227 -0.64 -16.08 -6.52
CA VAL A 227 -0.97 -16.11 -5.09
C VAL A 227 0.29 -16.15 -4.24
N LYS A 228 1.26 -17.00 -4.60
CA LYS A 228 2.52 -17.11 -3.87
C LYS A 228 3.32 -15.80 -3.92
N SER A 229 3.41 -15.17 -5.08
CA SER A 229 4.05 -13.86 -5.24
C SER A 229 3.34 -12.76 -4.46
N TYR A 230 2.00 -12.79 -4.40
CA TYR A 230 1.18 -11.77 -3.77
C TYR A 230 1.07 -11.92 -2.24
N SER A 231 0.95 -13.15 -1.74
CA SER A 231 0.69 -13.44 -0.31
C SER A 231 1.88 -14.07 0.41
N GLY A 232 2.88 -14.57 -0.30
CA GLY A 232 3.97 -15.37 0.25
C GLY A 232 3.61 -16.84 0.49
N PHE A 233 2.33 -17.24 0.31
CA PHE A 233 1.80 -18.56 0.59
C PHE A 233 1.28 -19.26 -0.66
N SER A 234 1.27 -20.61 -0.66
CA SER A 234 0.48 -21.35 -1.64
C SER A 234 -1.02 -21.10 -1.39
N PRO A 235 -1.90 -21.27 -2.41
CA PRO A 235 -3.33 -20.98 -2.28
C PRO A 235 -4.01 -21.64 -1.08
N LEU A 236 -3.76 -22.93 -0.85
CA LEU A 236 -4.35 -23.64 0.30
C LEU A 236 -3.76 -23.17 1.63
N ASN A 237 -2.46 -22.86 1.69
CA ASN A 237 -1.88 -22.30 2.89
C ASN A 237 -2.40 -20.88 3.17
N TYR A 238 -2.68 -20.10 2.13
CA TYR A 238 -3.31 -18.78 2.27
C TYR A 238 -4.72 -18.92 2.86
N LEU A 239 -5.54 -19.87 2.36
CA LEU A 239 -6.84 -20.18 2.94
C LEU A 239 -6.72 -20.56 4.43
N ILE A 240 -5.72 -21.40 4.78
CA ILE A 240 -5.48 -21.78 6.17
C ILE A 240 -5.17 -20.55 7.04
N THR A 241 -4.38 -19.59 6.54
CA THR A 241 -4.11 -18.34 7.31
C THR A 241 -5.38 -17.51 7.54
N ILE A 242 -6.27 -17.45 6.55
CA ILE A 242 -7.57 -16.78 6.68
C ILE A 242 -8.43 -17.47 7.74
N ARG A 243 -8.53 -18.82 7.70
CA ARG A 243 -9.27 -19.63 8.66
C ARG A 243 -8.76 -19.43 10.10
N ILE A 244 -7.45 -19.44 10.28
CA ILE A 244 -6.82 -19.19 11.60
C ILE A 244 -7.07 -17.77 12.08
N SER A 245 -7.00 -16.78 11.19
CA SER A 245 -7.30 -15.38 11.54
C SER A 245 -8.73 -15.21 12.04
N GLU A 246 -9.70 -15.91 11.44
CA GLU A 246 -11.10 -15.88 11.92
C GLU A 246 -11.27 -16.66 13.21
N ALA A 247 -10.63 -17.83 13.34
CA ALA A 247 -10.64 -18.60 14.59
C ALA A 247 -10.08 -17.79 15.77
N ILE A 248 -9.06 -16.96 15.57
CA ILE A 248 -8.54 -16.06 16.59
C ILE A 248 -9.61 -15.08 17.07
N LYS A 249 -10.42 -14.52 16.17
CA LYS A 249 -11.54 -13.63 16.55
C LYS A 249 -12.61 -14.36 17.35
N LEU A 250 -13.01 -15.55 16.90
CA LEU A 250 -14.01 -16.36 17.59
C LEU A 250 -13.53 -16.84 18.97
N LEU A 251 -12.25 -17.19 19.10
CA LEU A 251 -11.65 -17.56 20.39
C LEU A 251 -11.66 -16.40 21.42
N LYS A 252 -11.57 -15.16 20.96
CA LYS A 252 -11.67 -13.97 21.84
C LYS A 252 -13.11 -13.74 22.33
N GLN A 253 -14.13 -14.07 21.55
CA GLN A 253 -15.53 -13.86 21.93
C GLN A 253 -16.05 -14.85 22.97
N ASN A 254 -15.33 -15.92 23.28
CA ASN A 254 -15.55 -16.91 24.35
C ASN A 254 -16.92 -17.64 24.36
N ASN A 255 -17.72 -17.54 23.29
CA ASN A 255 -19.09 -18.04 23.25
C ASN A 255 -19.22 -19.43 22.57
N LEU A 256 -18.16 -19.90 21.91
CA LEU A 256 -18.19 -21.14 21.10
C LEU A 256 -17.19 -22.16 21.65
N SER A 257 -17.52 -23.45 21.51
CA SER A 257 -16.57 -24.50 21.80
C SER A 257 -15.42 -24.52 20.78
N ILE A 258 -14.26 -25.08 21.17
CA ILE A 258 -13.12 -25.22 20.23
C ILE A 258 -13.49 -26.09 19.03
N THR A 259 -14.38 -27.06 19.24
CA THR A 259 -14.88 -27.94 18.18
C THR A 259 -15.76 -27.17 17.20
N ASP A 260 -16.69 -26.35 17.69
CA ASP A 260 -17.54 -25.52 16.84
C ASP A 260 -16.69 -24.52 16.03
N ILE A 261 -15.75 -23.85 16.68
CA ILE A 261 -14.81 -22.94 15.99
C ILE A 261 -14.04 -23.67 14.87
N ALA A 262 -13.57 -24.90 15.13
CA ALA A 262 -12.89 -25.68 14.10
C ALA A 262 -13.79 -25.95 12.89
N LEU A 263 -15.04 -26.35 13.11
CA LEU A 263 -16.00 -26.63 12.05
C LEU A 263 -16.40 -25.36 11.29
N ASP A 264 -16.76 -24.31 12.02
CA ASP A 264 -17.18 -23.02 11.43
C ASP A 264 -16.07 -22.37 10.60
N THR A 265 -14.82 -22.59 10.99
CA THR A 265 -13.66 -22.10 10.24
C THR A 265 -13.15 -23.09 9.18
N GLY A 266 -13.86 -24.20 8.94
CA GLY A 266 -13.63 -25.11 7.82
C GLY A 266 -12.52 -26.14 8.04
N PHE A 267 -12.16 -26.44 9.28
CA PHE A 267 -11.30 -27.57 9.59
C PHE A 267 -12.14 -28.85 9.72
N TYR A 268 -11.64 -29.94 9.16
CA TYR A 268 -12.37 -31.21 9.20
C TYR A 268 -12.41 -31.88 10.59
N SER A 269 -11.54 -31.45 11.53
CA SER A 269 -11.55 -31.90 12.91
C SER A 269 -10.92 -30.88 13.86
N SER A 270 -11.35 -30.90 15.13
CA SER A 270 -10.76 -30.09 16.20
C SER A 270 -9.27 -30.41 16.45
N GLN A 271 -8.85 -31.66 16.18
CA GLN A 271 -7.46 -32.08 16.32
C GLN A 271 -6.57 -31.44 15.22
N HIS A 272 -7.01 -31.49 13.97
CA HIS A 272 -6.32 -30.84 12.85
C HIS A 272 -6.27 -29.33 13.05
N PHE A 273 -7.37 -28.73 13.47
CA PHE A 273 -7.43 -27.33 13.86
C PHE A 273 -6.38 -26.99 14.93
N SER A 274 -6.39 -27.71 16.04
CA SER A 274 -5.49 -27.43 17.19
C SER A 274 -4.01 -27.55 16.82
N THR A 275 -3.67 -28.55 16.02
CA THR A 275 -2.30 -28.76 15.53
C THR A 275 -1.87 -27.61 14.61
N THR A 276 -2.74 -27.23 13.66
CA THR A 276 -2.47 -26.14 12.71
C THR A 276 -2.41 -24.79 13.41
N PHE A 277 -3.35 -24.53 14.32
CA PHE A 277 -3.38 -23.32 15.13
C PHE A 277 -2.11 -23.16 15.94
N LYS A 278 -1.67 -24.22 16.66
CA LYS A 278 -0.42 -24.20 17.43
C LYS A 278 0.80 -23.94 16.54
N LYS A 279 0.83 -24.57 15.36
CA LYS A 279 1.95 -24.39 14.40
C LYS A 279 2.07 -22.93 13.94
N LEU A 280 0.95 -22.24 13.75
CA LEU A 280 0.93 -20.86 13.20
C LEU A 280 0.97 -19.77 14.29
N THR A 281 0.49 -20.06 15.50
CA THR A 281 0.38 -19.04 16.58
C THR A 281 1.34 -19.28 17.74
N GLY A 282 1.92 -20.46 17.83
CA GLY A 282 2.75 -20.91 18.98
C GLY A 282 1.95 -21.45 20.17
N TYR A 283 0.62 -21.30 20.19
CA TYR A 283 -0.26 -21.71 21.29
C TYR A 283 -1.34 -22.68 20.78
N THR A 284 -1.78 -23.58 21.66
CA THR A 284 -3.02 -24.31 21.41
C THR A 284 -4.23 -23.35 21.50
N PRO A 285 -5.37 -23.65 20.84
CA PRO A 285 -6.58 -22.83 20.95
C PRO A 285 -7.04 -22.59 22.41
N SER A 286 -6.92 -23.62 23.26
CA SER A 286 -7.27 -23.52 24.68
C SER A 286 -6.33 -22.62 25.47
N GLU A 287 -5.02 -22.72 25.24
CA GLU A 287 -4.01 -21.84 25.85
C GLU A 287 -4.20 -20.39 25.38
N PHE A 288 -4.46 -20.20 24.09
CA PHE A 288 -4.70 -18.87 23.52
C PHE A 288 -5.94 -18.21 24.15
N ARG A 289 -7.06 -18.95 24.28
CA ARG A 289 -8.28 -18.47 24.93
C ARG A 289 -8.03 -18.07 26.39
N LYS A 290 -7.39 -18.92 27.20
CA LYS A 290 -7.07 -18.63 28.60
C LYS A 290 -6.23 -17.37 28.75
N LYS A 291 -5.21 -17.21 27.90
CA LYS A 291 -4.30 -16.05 27.97
C LYS A 291 -5.00 -14.74 27.63
N ASN A 292 -5.98 -14.74 26.73
CA ASN A 292 -6.74 -13.53 26.40
C ASN A 292 -7.75 -13.15 27.48
N ILE A 293 -8.35 -14.12 28.20
CA ILE A 293 -9.25 -13.85 29.32
C ILE A 293 -8.48 -13.22 30.48
N SER A 294 -7.26 -13.70 30.79
CA SER A 294 -6.42 -13.12 31.84
C SER A 294 -6.04 -11.67 31.59
N ASN A 295 -5.78 -11.30 30.34
CA ASN A 295 -5.41 -9.93 29.96
C ASN A 295 -6.60 -8.93 29.99
N GLU A 296 -7.84 -9.40 29.92
CA GLU A 296 -9.04 -8.54 30.05
C GLU A 296 -9.48 -8.30 31.50
N GLN A 297 -8.98 -9.11 32.46
CA GLN A 297 -9.27 -8.93 33.88
C GLN A 297 -8.25 -8.04 34.59
N ASP A 298 -7.10 -7.75 33.96
CA ASP A 298 -6.02 -6.89 34.47
C ASP A 298 -6.04 -5.46 33.88
N GLN A 299 -7.09 -5.08 33.13
CA GLN A 299 -7.36 -3.72 32.65
C GLN A 299 -8.66 -3.16 33.25
#